data_abd68eac0d83d8413d3c6585d6310b16
#
_entry.id   abd68eac0d83d8413d3c6585d6310b16
#
_cell.length_a   1.000
_cell.length_b   1.000
_cell.length_c   1.000
_cell.angle_alpha   90.00
_cell.angle_beta   90.00
_cell.angle_gamma   90.00
#
_symmetry.space_group_name_H-M   'P 1'
#
loop_
_entity.id
_entity.type
_entity.pdbx_description
1 polymer ?
#
loop_
_entity_poly.entity_id
_entity_poly.type
_entity_poly.pdbx_seq_one_letter_code
_entity_poly.pdbx_strand_id
1 'polypeptide(L)'
;MSESKIKPVAGKPILTQSDMDNGLTEDVILLGIDLGTSRSSVVALNGVRKTIDSYVGYPKDAVSRKMLKTDVLYGKAAIDNQLALNLYRPLEKGVIKGTYEGEGATQDEGKKNLTAAQDLIRHLVDLVNPGRDQLIYGVVGVPAQATGKNKTAIIEITKDIFDSVMIVSEPFTVAYGMERMSDILVIDIGAGTTDLCRMHGTVPGPDDEISFTIAGDAVDAKLMELIKRKFPNVQLTQNMCKGFKESYGYVSDTKDKIEVMIPVDGKPTPHDITDVMKQACEILVQPICDACRKLISSFNPEFQDRLRNNILLAGGGGTMKGLNVRVEQGLSDLGTVKVNVVDEPVYAGANGALQLAVDMPGEYWQQLK
;
A
#
# COMPACT_ATOMS: atom_id res chain seq x y z
N MET A 1 28.41 1.12 -17.85
CA MET A 1 28.09 0.64 -16.49
C MET A 1 26.73 0.02 -16.61
N SER A 2 26.63 -1.29 -16.41
CA SER A 2 25.44 -2.09 -16.71
C SER A 2 24.34 -1.83 -15.67
N GLU A 3 23.17 -1.43 -16.16
CA GLU A 3 21.94 -1.40 -15.36
C GLU A 3 21.65 -2.83 -14.87
N SER A 4 21.82 -3.07 -13.57
CA SER A 4 21.36 -4.30 -12.94
C SER A 4 19.82 -4.24 -12.79
N LYS A 5 19.12 -4.66 -13.81
CA LYS A 5 17.67 -4.95 -13.69
C LYS A 5 17.54 -6.15 -12.77
N ILE A 6 16.92 -5.95 -11.60
CA ILE A 6 16.44 -7.07 -10.76
C ILE A 6 15.39 -7.81 -11.59
N LYS A 7 15.80 -8.91 -12.23
CA LYS A 7 14.87 -9.82 -12.91
C LYS A 7 14.15 -10.64 -11.86
N PRO A 8 12.84 -10.90 -12.00
CA PRO A 8 12.15 -11.85 -11.14
C PRO A 8 12.83 -13.22 -11.31
N VAL A 9 13.39 -13.75 -10.24
CA VAL A 9 14.07 -15.05 -10.24
C VAL A 9 12.99 -16.13 -10.21
N ALA A 10 12.77 -16.79 -11.35
CA ALA A 10 12.10 -18.08 -11.39
C ALA A 10 13.15 -19.14 -11.02
N GLY A 11 13.15 -19.58 -9.76
CA GLY A 11 14.03 -20.60 -9.23
C GLY A 11 14.25 -20.37 -7.73
N LYS A 12 14.49 -21.44 -6.96
CA LYS A 12 14.77 -21.33 -5.52
C LYS A 12 15.82 -20.22 -5.31
N PRO A 13 15.53 -19.19 -4.52
CA PRO A 13 16.55 -18.25 -4.11
C PRO A 13 17.57 -19.05 -3.29
N ILE A 14 18.78 -19.07 -3.78
CA ILE A 14 19.90 -19.65 -3.06
C ILE A 14 20.38 -18.52 -2.15
N LEU A 15 20.41 -18.76 -0.83
CA LEU A 15 21.12 -17.89 0.09
C LEU A 15 22.55 -17.74 -0.48
N THR A 16 22.97 -16.50 -0.66
CA THR A 16 24.32 -16.23 -1.13
C THR A 16 25.32 -16.45 0.01
N GLN A 17 26.61 -16.56 -0.30
CA GLN A 17 27.64 -16.64 0.74
C GLN A 17 27.59 -15.42 1.66
N SER A 18 27.23 -14.24 1.13
CA SER A 18 27.01 -13.02 1.90
C SER A 18 25.85 -13.14 2.90
N ASP A 19 24.77 -13.85 2.54
CA ASP A 19 23.62 -14.06 3.43
C ASP A 19 24.02 -15.00 4.59
N MET A 20 24.81 -16.02 4.30
CA MET A 20 25.36 -16.92 5.33
C MET A 20 26.38 -16.21 6.23
N ASP A 21 27.21 -15.34 5.66
CA ASP A 21 28.15 -14.51 6.42
C ASP A 21 27.43 -13.51 7.33
N ASN A 22 26.19 -13.11 6.97
CA ASN A 22 25.29 -12.31 7.80
C ASN A 22 24.53 -13.13 8.86
N GLY A 23 24.79 -14.42 9.00
CA GLY A 23 24.19 -15.30 10.01
C GLY A 23 22.77 -15.78 9.70
N LEU A 24 22.31 -15.63 8.45
CA LEU A 24 21.05 -16.22 7.96
C LEU A 24 21.31 -17.69 7.59
N THR A 25 20.44 -18.57 8.03
CA THR A 25 20.51 -20.01 7.77
C THR A 25 19.35 -20.46 6.89
N GLU A 26 19.45 -21.65 6.29
CA GLU A 26 18.34 -22.29 5.54
C GLU A 26 17.08 -22.51 6.40
N ASP A 27 17.23 -22.46 7.72
CA ASP A 27 16.14 -22.60 8.69
C ASP A 27 15.31 -21.31 8.87
N VAL A 28 15.67 -20.21 8.19
CA VAL A 28 14.97 -18.92 8.25
C VAL A 28 14.35 -18.60 6.91
N ILE A 29 13.08 -18.17 6.92
CA ILE A 29 12.45 -17.54 5.76
C ILE A 29 12.28 -16.04 6.01
N LEU A 30 12.73 -15.23 5.05
CA LEU A 30 12.64 -13.78 5.08
C LEU A 30 11.45 -13.31 4.25
N LEU A 31 10.66 -12.39 4.81
CA LEU A 31 9.45 -11.82 4.21
C LEU A 31 9.52 -10.30 4.19
N GLY A 32 9.08 -9.71 3.07
CA GLY A 32 8.69 -8.31 3.00
C GLY A 32 7.18 -8.21 2.83
N ILE A 33 6.52 -7.45 3.68
CA ILE A 33 5.07 -7.22 3.65
C ILE A 33 4.80 -5.73 3.50
N ASP A 34 3.92 -5.40 2.56
CA ASP A 34 3.26 -4.11 2.44
C ASP A 34 1.82 -4.29 2.92
N LEU A 35 1.50 -3.72 4.08
CA LEU A 35 0.21 -3.89 4.75
C LEU A 35 -0.73 -2.72 4.41
N GLY A 36 -1.25 -2.72 3.19
CA GLY A 36 -2.04 -1.61 2.67
C GLY A 36 -3.53 -1.67 3.01
N THR A 37 -4.17 -0.50 3.02
CA THR A 37 -5.60 -0.33 3.34
C THR A 37 -6.53 -1.09 2.39
N SER A 38 -6.22 -1.14 1.08
CA SER A 38 -7.06 -1.80 0.06
C SER A 38 -6.50 -3.13 -0.40
N ARG A 39 -5.19 -3.24 -0.52
CA ARG A 39 -4.46 -4.45 -0.90
C ARG A 39 -3.26 -4.59 0.02
N SER A 40 -2.93 -5.82 0.34
CA SER A 40 -1.70 -6.15 1.05
C SER A 40 -0.88 -7.11 0.20
N SER A 41 0.42 -6.88 0.17
CA SER A 41 1.36 -7.66 -0.64
C SER A 41 2.40 -8.34 0.24
N VAL A 42 2.79 -9.54 -0.13
CA VAL A 42 3.91 -10.28 0.48
C VAL A 42 4.87 -10.75 -0.60
N VAL A 43 6.14 -10.56 -0.33
CA VAL A 43 7.25 -11.09 -1.13
C VAL A 43 8.18 -11.83 -0.18
N ALA A 44 8.63 -13.02 -0.61
CA ALA A 44 9.45 -13.88 0.22
C ALA A 44 10.72 -14.33 -0.49
N LEU A 45 11.73 -14.66 0.30
CA LEU A 45 13.03 -15.10 -0.21
C LEU A 45 12.93 -16.39 -1.04
N ASN A 46 11.92 -17.24 -0.81
CA ASN A 46 11.64 -18.44 -1.64
C ASN A 46 11.04 -18.13 -3.02
N GLY A 47 10.93 -16.86 -3.41
CA GLY A 47 10.42 -16.41 -4.71
C GLY A 47 8.91 -16.25 -4.78
N VAL A 48 8.17 -16.49 -3.70
CA VAL A 48 6.72 -16.25 -3.67
C VAL A 48 6.45 -14.76 -3.62
N ARG A 49 5.55 -14.31 -4.52
CA ARG A 49 5.01 -12.95 -4.56
C ARG A 49 3.50 -13.03 -4.65
N LYS A 50 2.79 -12.45 -3.70
CA LYS A 50 1.33 -12.44 -3.64
C LYS A 50 0.80 -11.09 -3.24
N THR A 51 -0.33 -10.70 -3.86
CA THR A 51 -1.13 -9.53 -3.47
C THR A 51 -2.58 -9.97 -3.32
N ILE A 52 -3.22 -9.57 -2.24
CA ILE A 52 -4.64 -9.83 -1.97
C ILE A 52 -5.35 -8.52 -1.59
N ASP A 53 -6.65 -8.46 -1.85
CA ASP A 53 -7.47 -7.39 -1.28
C ASP A 53 -7.50 -7.53 0.25
N SER A 54 -7.36 -6.41 0.99
CA SER A 54 -7.27 -6.38 2.46
C SER A 54 -8.65 -6.57 3.11
N TYR A 55 -9.31 -7.68 2.79
CA TYR A 55 -10.61 -8.06 3.32
C TYR A 55 -10.56 -9.43 3.98
N VAL A 56 -11.23 -9.53 5.13
CA VAL A 56 -11.43 -10.78 5.88
C VAL A 56 -12.92 -10.94 6.15
N GLY A 57 -13.46 -12.12 5.88
CA GLY A 57 -14.88 -12.39 6.03
C GLY A 57 -15.13 -13.66 6.86
N TYR A 58 -15.98 -13.52 7.89
CA TYR A 58 -16.41 -14.63 8.74
C TYR A 58 -17.88 -14.95 8.46
N PRO A 59 -18.27 -16.24 8.33
CA PRO A 59 -19.65 -16.63 8.14
C PRO A 59 -20.58 -16.00 9.18
N LYS A 60 -21.72 -15.42 8.74
CA LYS A 60 -22.69 -14.76 9.62
C LYS A 60 -23.36 -15.70 10.59
N ASP A 61 -23.59 -16.95 10.15
CA ASP A 61 -24.36 -17.94 10.87
C ASP A 61 -23.94 -19.38 10.50
N ALA A 62 -24.60 -20.36 11.10
CA ALA A 62 -24.35 -21.78 10.85
C ALA A 62 -24.69 -22.20 9.41
N VAL A 63 -25.63 -21.53 8.76
CA VAL A 63 -26.04 -21.84 7.37
C VAL A 63 -24.93 -21.40 6.41
N SER A 64 -24.48 -20.16 6.53
CA SER A 64 -23.38 -19.62 5.73
C SER A 64 -22.09 -20.42 5.95
N ARG A 65 -21.76 -20.82 7.19
CA ARG A 65 -20.60 -21.67 7.49
C ARG A 65 -20.69 -23.03 6.78
N LYS A 66 -21.88 -23.66 6.82
CA LYS A 66 -22.11 -24.93 6.15
C LYS A 66 -22.01 -24.81 4.62
N MET A 67 -22.49 -23.72 4.05
CA MET A 67 -22.45 -23.47 2.60
C MET A 67 -21.02 -23.17 2.12
N LEU A 68 -20.29 -22.30 2.84
CA LEU A 68 -18.94 -21.89 2.47
C LEU A 68 -17.87 -22.93 2.81
N LYS A 69 -18.18 -23.87 3.74
CA LYS A 69 -17.27 -24.95 4.21
C LYS A 69 -15.94 -24.40 4.76
N THR A 70 -15.96 -23.20 5.32
CA THR A 70 -14.80 -22.55 5.92
C THR A 70 -15.25 -21.61 7.04
N ASP A 71 -14.35 -21.33 7.97
CA ASP A 71 -14.57 -20.39 9.07
C ASP A 71 -14.13 -18.97 8.72
N VAL A 72 -13.32 -18.81 7.65
CA VAL A 72 -12.80 -17.51 7.20
C VAL A 72 -12.53 -17.51 5.70
N LEU A 73 -12.78 -16.38 5.05
CA LEU A 73 -12.40 -16.11 3.67
C LEU A 73 -11.59 -14.82 3.60
N TYR A 74 -10.67 -14.73 2.64
CA TYR A 74 -9.77 -13.61 2.45
C TYR A 74 -9.88 -13.00 1.05
N GLY A 75 -9.52 -11.73 0.93
CA GLY A 75 -9.38 -11.03 -0.33
C GLY A 75 -10.63 -11.08 -1.20
N LYS A 76 -10.43 -11.36 -2.49
CA LYS A 76 -11.52 -11.44 -3.45
C LYS A 76 -12.59 -12.46 -3.07
N ALA A 77 -12.21 -13.62 -2.51
CA ALA A 77 -13.17 -14.63 -2.09
C ALA A 77 -14.11 -14.11 -0.99
N ALA A 78 -13.61 -13.27 -0.06
CA ALA A 78 -14.44 -12.64 0.95
C ALA A 78 -15.38 -11.60 0.33
N ILE A 79 -14.91 -10.80 -0.63
CA ILE A 79 -15.72 -9.80 -1.35
C ILE A 79 -16.84 -10.49 -2.15
N ASP A 80 -16.51 -11.52 -2.88
CA ASP A 80 -17.48 -12.25 -3.73
C ASP A 80 -18.60 -12.91 -2.91
N ASN A 81 -18.33 -13.26 -1.65
CA ASN A 81 -19.28 -13.89 -0.73
C ASN A 81 -19.81 -12.94 0.37
N GLN A 82 -19.65 -11.62 0.23
CA GLN A 82 -19.93 -10.62 1.26
C GLN A 82 -21.35 -10.68 1.86
N LEU A 83 -22.35 -11.13 1.09
CA LEU A 83 -23.72 -11.26 1.58
C LEU A 83 -23.89 -12.34 2.67
N ALA A 84 -23.04 -13.38 2.64
CA ALA A 84 -23.03 -14.47 3.62
C ALA A 84 -22.01 -14.25 4.74
N LEU A 85 -21.24 -13.16 4.72
CA LEU A 85 -20.12 -12.91 5.63
C LEU A 85 -20.32 -11.63 6.45
N ASN A 86 -19.84 -11.64 7.70
CA ASN A 86 -19.41 -10.45 8.39
C ASN A 86 -18.07 -10.04 7.78
N LEU A 87 -18.09 -9.03 6.92
CA LEU A 87 -16.93 -8.60 6.14
C LEU A 87 -16.19 -7.47 6.86
N TYR A 88 -14.89 -7.64 7.04
CA TYR A 88 -14.00 -6.67 7.65
C TYR A 88 -12.96 -6.21 6.63
N ARG A 89 -12.72 -4.92 6.59
CA ARG A 89 -11.55 -4.26 6.02
C ARG A 89 -10.80 -3.66 7.19
N PRO A 90 -9.85 -4.41 7.78
CA PRO A 90 -9.32 -4.08 9.10
C PRO A 90 -8.47 -2.82 9.13
N LEU A 91 -7.96 -2.39 7.95
CA LEU A 91 -7.13 -1.20 7.80
C LEU A 91 -7.95 -0.05 7.20
N GLU A 92 -7.78 1.14 7.76
CA GLU A 92 -8.36 2.39 7.26
C GLU A 92 -7.38 3.54 7.48
N LYS A 93 -7.19 4.37 6.45
CA LYS A 93 -6.24 5.49 6.53
C LYS A 93 -4.86 5.07 7.06
N GLY A 94 -4.39 3.89 6.61
CA GLY A 94 -3.09 3.35 6.99
C GLY A 94 -2.96 2.82 8.43
N VAL A 95 -4.08 2.67 9.17
CA VAL A 95 -4.07 2.18 10.56
C VAL A 95 -5.08 1.06 10.75
N ILE A 96 -4.89 0.24 11.79
CA ILE A 96 -5.88 -0.77 12.16
C ILE A 96 -7.07 -0.07 12.82
N LYS A 97 -8.28 -0.34 12.31
CA LYS A 97 -9.53 0.21 12.86
C LYS A 97 -9.69 -0.15 14.33
N GLY A 98 -10.10 0.84 15.13
CA GLY A 98 -10.31 0.67 16.56
C GLY A 98 -9.06 0.88 17.41
N THR A 99 -7.91 1.20 16.81
CA THR A 99 -6.73 1.70 17.52
C THR A 99 -6.76 3.23 17.71
N TYR A 100 -7.71 3.91 17.07
CA TYR A 100 -7.90 5.36 17.15
C TYR A 100 -8.78 5.76 18.34
N GLU A 101 -8.31 6.69 19.18
CA GLU A 101 -9.15 7.41 20.12
C GLU A 101 -9.92 8.50 19.35
N GLY A 102 -11.26 8.39 19.28
CA GLY A 102 -12.11 9.44 18.70
C GLY A 102 -13.13 9.04 17.66
N GLU A 103 -13.03 7.89 17.05
CA GLU A 103 -14.12 7.35 16.23
C GLU A 103 -14.99 6.45 17.10
N GLY A 104 -16.31 6.65 17.12
CA GLY A 104 -17.31 5.95 17.93
C GLY A 104 -17.41 4.42 17.73
N ALA A 105 -16.29 3.77 17.41
CA ALA A 105 -16.18 2.33 17.36
C ALA A 105 -16.27 1.77 18.78
N THR A 106 -17.18 0.82 19.00
CA THR A 106 -17.28 0.11 20.25
C THR A 106 -15.99 -0.70 20.51
N GLN A 107 -15.63 -0.95 21.77
CA GLN A 107 -14.48 -1.80 22.12
C GLN A 107 -14.56 -3.18 21.43
N ASP A 108 -15.76 -3.69 21.19
CA ASP A 108 -16.00 -4.96 20.50
C ASP A 108 -15.65 -4.91 19.02
N GLU A 109 -15.98 -3.82 18.32
CA GLU A 109 -15.60 -3.60 16.92
C GLU A 109 -14.09 -3.43 16.76
N GLY A 110 -13.43 -2.72 17.68
CA GLY A 110 -11.99 -2.60 17.71
C GLY A 110 -11.29 -3.95 17.81
N LYS A 111 -11.73 -4.81 18.74
CA LYS A 111 -11.21 -6.18 18.88
C LYS A 111 -11.41 -7.03 17.63
N LYS A 112 -12.58 -6.94 16.99
CA LYS A 112 -12.86 -7.68 15.75
C LYS A 112 -11.96 -7.24 14.61
N ASN A 113 -11.68 -5.95 14.47
CA ASN A 113 -10.75 -5.44 13.47
C ASN A 113 -9.30 -5.85 13.74
N LEU A 114 -8.87 -5.88 15.03
CA LEU A 114 -7.55 -6.40 15.40
C LEU A 114 -7.41 -7.87 15.04
N THR A 115 -8.42 -8.70 15.36
CA THR A 115 -8.44 -10.12 14.98
C THR A 115 -8.40 -10.28 13.46
N ALA A 116 -9.21 -9.50 12.72
CA ALA A 116 -9.20 -9.55 11.26
C ALA A 116 -7.86 -9.10 10.66
N ALA A 117 -7.16 -8.11 11.27
CA ALA A 117 -5.83 -7.71 10.86
C ALA A 117 -4.80 -8.83 11.10
N GLN A 118 -4.86 -9.48 12.26
CA GLN A 118 -4.01 -10.63 12.59
C GLN A 118 -4.23 -11.79 11.60
N ASP A 119 -5.48 -12.15 11.33
CA ASP A 119 -5.82 -13.21 10.38
C ASP A 119 -5.36 -12.87 8.95
N LEU A 120 -5.46 -11.59 8.54
CA LEU A 120 -4.96 -11.13 7.24
C LEU A 120 -3.44 -11.32 7.13
N ILE A 121 -2.68 -10.89 8.15
CA ILE A 121 -1.21 -11.04 8.16
C ILE A 121 -0.83 -12.52 8.18
N ARG A 122 -1.48 -13.32 9.03
CA ARG A 122 -1.26 -14.78 9.07
C ARG A 122 -1.51 -15.41 7.70
N HIS A 123 -2.59 -15.03 7.04
CA HIS A 123 -2.90 -15.54 5.70
C HIS A 123 -1.83 -15.14 4.67
N LEU A 124 -1.29 -13.92 4.72
CA LEU A 124 -0.18 -13.50 3.85
C LEU A 124 1.07 -14.38 4.06
N VAL A 125 1.38 -14.70 5.32
CA VAL A 125 2.49 -15.60 5.66
C VAL A 125 2.19 -17.04 5.18
N ASP A 126 0.97 -17.53 5.38
CA ASP A 126 0.55 -18.87 4.90
C ASP A 126 0.66 -19.01 3.38
N LEU A 127 0.38 -17.93 2.62
CA LEU A 127 0.55 -17.92 1.16
C LEU A 127 2.00 -18.11 0.70
N VAL A 128 2.95 -17.79 1.54
CA VAL A 128 4.38 -18.01 1.28
C VAL A 128 4.76 -19.48 1.47
N ASN A 129 3.93 -20.28 2.18
CA ASN A 129 4.14 -21.66 2.48
C ASN A 129 5.50 -21.93 3.16
N PRO A 130 5.78 -21.34 4.33
CA PRO A 130 7.01 -21.58 5.05
C PRO A 130 7.15 -23.06 5.43
N GLY A 131 8.38 -23.54 5.50
CA GLY A 131 8.69 -24.88 5.99
C GLY A 131 8.23 -25.03 7.45
N ARG A 132 7.87 -26.25 7.86
CA ARG A 132 7.26 -26.53 9.17
C ARG A 132 8.11 -26.05 10.36
N ASP A 133 9.43 -26.11 10.22
CA ASP A 133 10.39 -25.80 11.28
C ASP A 133 11.20 -24.52 10.95
N GLN A 134 10.83 -23.79 9.90
CA GLN A 134 11.51 -22.53 9.55
C GLN A 134 11.07 -21.39 10.49
N LEU A 135 12.05 -20.63 10.94
CA LEU A 135 11.82 -19.35 11.61
C LEU A 135 11.35 -18.31 10.59
N ILE A 136 10.40 -17.50 10.95
CA ILE A 136 9.78 -16.49 10.09
C ILE A 136 10.25 -15.11 10.54
N TYR A 137 11.09 -14.45 9.73
CA TYR A 137 11.54 -13.10 9.96
C TYR A 137 10.93 -12.18 8.91
N GLY A 138 10.39 -11.04 9.33
CA GLY A 138 9.67 -10.16 8.43
C GLY A 138 9.94 -8.68 8.63
N VAL A 139 9.91 -7.94 7.54
CA VAL A 139 9.81 -6.47 7.53
C VAL A 139 8.44 -6.09 7.02
N VAL A 140 7.71 -5.29 7.82
CA VAL A 140 6.35 -4.83 7.51
C VAL A 140 6.39 -3.33 7.25
N GLY A 141 6.01 -2.94 6.04
CA GLY A 141 5.79 -1.56 5.65
C GLY A 141 4.49 -1.01 6.26
N VAL A 142 4.56 0.22 6.77
CA VAL A 142 3.43 0.97 7.30
C VAL A 142 3.51 2.42 6.81
N PRO A 143 2.40 3.20 6.82
CA PRO A 143 2.45 4.60 6.44
C PRO A 143 3.51 5.41 7.18
N ALA A 144 4.09 6.41 6.52
CA ALA A 144 5.25 7.17 6.98
C ALA A 144 5.08 7.75 8.40
N GLN A 145 3.91 8.31 8.70
CA GLN A 145 3.62 8.89 10.01
C GLN A 145 2.75 8.01 10.91
N ALA A 146 2.85 6.67 10.77
CA ALA A 146 2.18 5.76 11.66
C ALA A 146 2.57 6.04 13.13
N THR A 147 1.56 6.25 13.98
CA THR A 147 1.78 6.56 15.39
C THR A 147 2.43 5.41 16.14
N GLY A 148 3.08 5.70 17.27
CA GLY A 148 3.64 4.67 18.15
C GLY A 148 2.58 3.62 18.56
N LYS A 149 1.34 4.04 18.83
CA LYS A 149 0.22 3.14 19.14
C LYS A 149 -0.08 2.18 17.99
N ASN A 150 -0.09 2.65 16.74
CA ASN A 150 -0.33 1.79 15.57
C ASN A 150 0.81 0.81 15.36
N LYS A 151 2.07 1.27 15.46
CA LYS A 151 3.24 0.38 15.37
C LYS A 151 3.19 -0.69 16.47
N THR A 152 2.89 -0.31 17.70
CA THR A 152 2.72 -1.27 18.82
C THR A 152 1.58 -2.26 18.55
N ALA A 153 0.44 -1.81 18.03
CA ALA A 153 -0.68 -2.70 17.70
C ALA A 153 -0.28 -3.73 16.63
N ILE A 154 0.47 -3.32 15.60
CA ILE A 154 0.98 -4.25 14.58
C ILE A 154 1.96 -5.25 15.19
N ILE A 155 2.90 -4.80 16.02
CA ILE A 155 3.83 -5.69 16.73
C ILE A 155 3.06 -6.71 17.58
N GLU A 156 2.04 -6.27 18.35
CA GLU A 156 1.25 -7.16 19.21
C GLU A 156 0.53 -8.26 18.40
N ILE A 157 -0.11 -7.93 17.26
CA ILE A 157 -0.82 -8.93 16.46
C ILE A 157 0.10 -9.82 15.63
N THR A 158 1.37 -9.47 15.51
CA THR A 158 2.37 -10.25 14.75
C THR A 158 3.21 -11.19 15.62
N LYS A 159 3.18 -11.05 16.95
CA LYS A 159 3.98 -11.84 17.90
C LYS A 159 3.83 -13.36 17.76
N ASP A 160 2.62 -13.84 17.44
CA ASP A 160 2.34 -15.26 17.27
C ASP A 160 2.47 -15.72 15.80
N ILE A 161 2.99 -14.85 14.93
CA ILE A 161 3.11 -15.11 13.49
C ILE A 161 4.57 -15.09 13.06
N PHE A 162 5.34 -14.14 13.58
CA PHE A 162 6.78 -13.99 13.29
C PHE A 162 7.62 -14.33 14.50
N ASP A 163 8.76 -14.97 14.25
CA ASP A 163 9.82 -15.14 15.24
C ASP A 163 10.59 -13.83 15.46
N SER A 164 10.65 -12.98 14.43
CA SER A 164 11.18 -11.62 14.53
C SER A 164 10.56 -10.72 13.47
N VAL A 165 10.17 -9.49 13.85
CA VAL A 165 9.52 -8.54 12.95
C VAL A 165 10.05 -7.13 13.13
N MET A 166 10.28 -6.43 12.00
CA MET A 166 10.64 -5.01 11.97
C MET A 166 9.52 -4.22 11.27
N ILE A 167 9.21 -3.05 11.82
CA ILE A 167 8.21 -2.12 11.26
C ILE A 167 8.92 -0.90 10.71
N VAL A 168 8.71 -0.60 9.43
CA VAL A 168 9.35 0.52 8.70
C VAL A 168 8.32 1.32 7.90
N SER A 169 8.67 2.52 7.44
CA SER A 169 7.76 3.30 6.60
C SER A 169 7.74 2.80 5.14
N GLU A 170 6.56 2.79 4.51
CA GLU A 170 6.37 2.34 3.12
C GLU A 170 7.25 3.08 2.13
N PRO A 171 7.31 4.45 2.09
CA PRO A 171 8.16 5.13 1.12
C PRO A 171 9.66 4.89 1.35
N PHE A 172 10.08 4.59 2.60
CA PHE A 172 11.45 4.17 2.88
C PHE A 172 11.77 2.82 2.23
N THR A 173 10.87 1.82 2.37
CA THR A 173 11.07 0.52 1.73
C THR A 173 11.13 0.64 0.20
N VAL A 174 10.30 1.48 -0.41
CA VAL A 174 10.35 1.73 -1.85
C VAL A 174 11.73 2.25 -2.27
N ALA A 175 12.27 3.28 -1.59
CA ALA A 175 13.58 3.83 -1.88
C ALA A 175 14.70 2.80 -1.68
N TYR A 176 14.60 2.03 -0.60
CA TYR A 176 15.57 0.99 -0.25
C TYR A 176 15.65 -0.10 -1.31
N GLY A 177 14.52 -0.65 -1.73
CA GLY A 177 14.45 -1.67 -2.76
C GLY A 177 14.90 -1.20 -4.16
N MET A 178 14.97 0.09 -4.37
CA MET A 178 15.53 0.70 -5.59
C MET A 178 17.01 1.08 -5.45
N GLU A 179 17.64 0.82 -4.31
CA GLU A 179 19.00 1.24 -3.99
C GLU A 179 19.22 2.76 -4.12
N ARG A 180 18.14 3.54 -3.86
CA ARG A 180 18.12 5.00 -4.00
C ARG A 180 17.87 5.65 -2.65
N MET A 181 18.91 5.78 -1.84
CA MET A 181 18.81 6.30 -0.49
C MET A 181 19.28 7.75 -0.33
N SER A 182 19.71 8.39 -1.42
CA SER A 182 20.24 9.75 -1.37
C SER A 182 19.57 10.66 -2.39
N ASP A 183 19.26 11.89 -1.97
CA ASP A 183 18.74 12.97 -2.81
C ASP A 183 17.47 12.54 -3.58
N ILE A 184 16.55 11.83 -2.94
CA ILE A 184 15.32 11.34 -3.54
C ILE A 184 14.10 11.68 -2.70
N LEU A 185 12.98 12.00 -3.36
CA LEU A 185 11.66 12.16 -2.76
C LEU A 185 10.72 11.06 -3.28
N VAL A 186 10.29 10.18 -2.42
CA VAL A 186 9.29 9.16 -2.75
C VAL A 186 7.91 9.67 -2.39
N ILE A 187 6.94 9.46 -3.27
CA ILE A 187 5.51 9.72 -3.08
C ILE A 187 4.82 8.37 -3.25
N ASP A 188 4.41 7.76 -2.16
CA ASP A 188 3.64 6.53 -2.17
C ASP A 188 2.13 6.85 -2.04
N ILE A 189 1.36 6.47 -3.05
CA ILE A 189 -0.08 6.74 -3.10
C ILE A 189 -0.83 5.43 -2.95
N GLY A 190 -1.21 5.13 -1.71
CA GLY A 190 -2.03 3.99 -1.35
C GLY A 190 -3.54 4.24 -1.56
N ALA A 191 -4.35 3.39 -0.96
CA ALA A 191 -5.80 3.59 -0.89
C ALA A 191 -6.19 4.53 0.25
N GLY A 192 -5.62 4.34 1.44
CA GLY A 192 -5.96 5.07 2.64
C GLY A 192 -5.13 6.33 2.90
N THR A 193 -3.87 6.33 2.47
CA THR A 193 -2.88 7.38 2.69
C THR A 193 -2.09 7.70 1.43
N THR A 194 -1.59 8.93 1.40
CA THR A 194 -0.49 9.35 0.52
C THR A 194 0.68 9.75 1.41
N ASP A 195 1.78 9.05 1.24
CA ASP A 195 2.96 9.12 2.08
C ASP A 195 4.14 9.64 1.29
N LEU A 196 4.77 10.73 1.77
CA LEU A 196 5.94 11.30 1.14
C LEU A 196 7.13 11.16 2.10
N CYS A 197 8.28 10.81 1.54
CA CYS A 197 9.52 10.75 2.30
C CYS A 197 10.69 11.21 1.44
N ARG A 198 11.53 12.10 1.99
CA ARG A 198 12.81 12.46 1.40
C ARG A 198 13.93 11.64 2.04
N MET A 199 14.85 11.15 1.21
CA MET A 199 16.00 10.38 1.62
C MET A 199 17.29 11.17 1.35
N HIS A 200 18.20 11.12 2.29
CA HIS A 200 19.50 11.81 2.18
C HIS A 200 20.68 10.97 2.70
N GLY A 201 20.61 9.64 2.53
CA GLY A 201 21.66 8.69 2.88
C GLY A 201 21.55 8.12 4.30
N THR A 202 20.50 8.45 5.04
CA THR A 202 20.22 7.92 6.38
C THR A 202 18.77 7.45 6.49
N VAL A 203 18.43 6.78 7.59
CA VAL A 203 17.03 6.48 7.92
C VAL A 203 16.30 7.80 8.13
N PRO A 204 15.12 8.02 7.48
CA PRO A 204 14.38 9.25 7.58
C PRO A 204 13.92 9.56 9.01
N GLY A 205 13.99 10.82 9.38
CA GLY A 205 13.40 11.34 10.62
C GLY A 205 11.98 11.86 10.41
N PRO A 206 11.30 12.28 11.50
CA PRO A 206 9.94 12.80 11.42
C PRO A 206 9.79 14.04 10.51
N ASP A 207 10.84 14.85 10.36
CA ASP A 207 10.86 16.03 9.49
C ASP A 207 11.07 15.69 8.00
N ASP A 208 11.44 14.45 7.72
CA ASP A 208 11.65 13.95 6.36
C ASP A 208 10.40 13.29 5.77
N GLU A 209 9.34 13.15 6.57
CA GLU A 209 8.13 12.44 6.20
C GLU A 209 6.88 13.31 6.31
N ILE A 210 5.94 13.13 5.37
CA ILE A 210 4.59 13.71 5.42
C ILE A 210 3.61 12.61 5.03
N SER A 211 2.51 12.49 5.80
CA SER A 211 1.40 11.59 5.49
C SER A 211 0.07 12.33 5.54
N PHE A 212 -0.84 12.03 4.62
CA PHE A 212 -2.19 12.56 4.64
C PHE A 212 -3.20 11.57 4.02
N THR A 213 -4.50 11.77 4.31
CA THR A 213 -5.56 10.81 3.97
C THR A 213 -6.27 11.09 2.63
N ILE A 214 -5.83 12.09 1.85
CA ILE A 214 -6.31 12.30 0.48
C ILE A 214 -5.54 11.33 -0.42
N ALA A 215 -6.15 10.17 -0.67
CA ALA A 215 -5.56 9.02 -1.36
C ALA A 215 -6.61 8.31 -2.21
N GLY A 216 -6.40 7.06 -2.60
CA GLY A 216 -7.29 6.32 -3.48
C GLY A 216 -8.74 6.24 -3.03
N ASP A 217 -9.01 6.05 -1.73
CA ASP A 217 -10.37 5.98 -1.18
C ASP A 217 -11.09 7.34 -1.24
N ALA A 218 -10.34 8.45 -1.08
CA ALA A 218 -10.89 9.79 -1.23
C ALA A 218 -11.30 10.07 -2.68
N VAL A 219 -10.52 9.59 -3.65
CA VAL A 219 -10.88 9.66 -5.08
C VAL A 219 -12.15 8.83 -5.35
N ASP A 220 -12.26 7.62 -4.81
CA ASP A 220 -13.44 6.76 -4.97
C ASP A 220 -14.71 7.42 -4.40
N ALA A 221 -14.60 8.01 -3.22
CA ALA A 221 -15.70 8.74 -2.58
C ALA A 221 -16.09 9.98 -3.41
N LYS A 222 -15.11 10.74 -3.91
CA LYS A 222 -15.36 11.90 -4.77
C LYS A 222 -16.00 11.52 -6.10
N LEU A 223 -15.53 10.45 -6.72
CA LEU A 223 -16.10 9.92 -7.95
C LEU A 223 -17.56 9.50 -7.74
N MET A 224 -17.85 8.80 -6.65
CA MET A 224 -19.22 8.41 -6.29
C MET A 224 -20.13 9.63 -6.09
N GLU A 225 -19.67 10.66 -5.39
CA GLU A 225 -20.39 11.94 -5.22
C GLU A 225 -20.72 12.57 -6.57
N LEU A 226 -19.71 12.72 -7.43
CA LEU A 226 -19.84 13.38 -8.73
C LEU A 226 -20.77 12.61 -9.69
N ILE A 227 -20.65 11.28 -9.73
CA ILE A 227 -21.52 10.43 -10.56
C ILE A 227 -22.97 10.55 -10.09
N LYS A 228 -23.25 10.42 -8.78
CA LYS A 228 -24.61 10.54 -8.22
C LYS A 228 -25.20 11.93 -8.46
N ARG A 229 -24.38 12.98 -8.43
CA ARG A 229 -24.83 14.34 -8.75
C ARG A 229 -25.19 14.50 -10.24
N LYS A 230 -24.41 13.89 -11.14
CA LYS A 230 -24.63 13.94 -12.59
C LYS A 230 -25.78 13.02 -13.03
N PHE A 231 -25.95 11.88 -12.34
CA PHE A 231 -26.94 10.84 -12.64
C PHE A 231 -27.68 10.41 -11.36
N PRO A 232 -28.75 11.09 -10.95
CA PRO A 232 -29.35 10.92 -9.61
C PRO A 232 -29.92 9.53 -9.31
N ASN A 233 -30.35 8.75 -10.33
CA ASN A 233 -31.04 7.47 -10.15
C ASN A 233 -30.12 6.24 -10.28
N VAL A 234 -28.80 6.41 -10.29
CA VAL A 234 -27.87 5.29 -10.43
C VAL A 234 -27.70 4.51 -9.15
N GLN A 235 -27.61 3.19 -9.29
CA GLN A 235 -27.29 2.25 -8.21
C GLN A 235 -25.76 2.03 -8.19
N LEU A 236 -25.06 2.79 -7.36
CA LEU A 236 -23.60 2.87 -7.35
C LEU A 236 -23.04 2.57 -5.97
N THR A 237 -22.03 1.71 -5.92
CA THR A 237 -21.26 1.38 -4.71
C THR A 237 -19.85 1.94 -4.78
N GLN A 238 -19.19 2.08 -3.64
CA GLN A 238 -17.78 2.52 -3.59
C GLN A 238 -16.85 1.53 -4.31
N ASN A 239 -17.10 0.23 -4.23
CA ASN A 239 -16.32 -0.78 -4.95
C ASN A 239 -16.44 -0.64 -6.47
N MET A 240 -17.61 -0.24 -6.99
CA MET A 240 -17.75 0.08 -8.42
C MET A 240 -16.89 1.28 -8.79
N CYS A 241 -16.92 2.35 -7.99
CA CYS A 241 -16.08 3.53 -8.21
C CYS A 241 -14.58 3.20 -8.15
N LYS A 242 -14.16 2.36 -7.18
CA LYS A 242 -12.78 1.83 -7.13
C LYS A 242 -12.42 1.13 -8.44
N GLY A 243 -13.27 0.22 -8.93
CA GLY A 243 -13.03 -0.48 -10.19
C GLY A 243 -12.94 0.47 -11.41
N PHE A 244 -13.80 1.49 -11.47
CA PHE A 244 -13.76 2.50 -12.53
C PHE A 244 -12.47 3.33 -12.46
N LYS A 245 -12.08 3.78 -11.27
CA LYS A 245 -10.82 4.52 -11.05
C LYS A 245 -9.59 3.68 -11.45
N GLU A 246 -9.54 2.43 -11.01
CA GLU A 246 -8.40 1.55 -11.32
C GLU A 246 -8.28 1.25 -12.82
N SER A 247 -9.40 1.20 -13.54
CA SER A 247 -9.42 0.94 -14.97
C SER A 247 -9.21 2.19 -15.82
N TYR A 248 -9.68 3.35 -15.37
CA TYR A 248 -9.80 4.55 -16.21
C TYR A 248 -9.29 5.85 -15.55
N GLY A 249 -8.71 5.79 -14.34
CA GLY A 249 -8.25 6.98 -13.60
C GLY A 249 -7.19 7.77 -14.36
N TYR A 250 -7.39 9.08 -14.45
CA TYR A 250 -6.47 9.99 -15.13
C TYR A 250 -6.61 11.44 -14.65
N VAL A 251 -5.55 12.22 -14.84
CA VAL A 251 -5.49 13.67 -14.58
C VAL A 251 -4.99 14.49 -15.77
N SER A 252 -4.50 13.83 -16.83
CA SER A 252 -4.10 14.47 -18.08
C SER A 252 -5.31 14.82 -18.95
N ASP A 253 -5.08 15.61 -20.00
CA ASP A 253 -6.11 15.79 -21.02
C ASP A 253 -6.24 14.51 -21.86
N THR A 254 -7.48 14.10 -22.11
CA THR A 254 -7.81 12.97 -22.96
C THR A 254 -8.93 13.31 -23.91
N LYS A 255 -8.89 12.70 -25.10
CA LYS A 255 -10.00 12.73 -26.07
C LYS A 255 -10.84 11.46 -25.98
N ASP A 256 -10.39 10.48 -25.20
CA ASP A 256 -11.06 9.20 -25.04
C ASP A 256 -12.28 9.34 -24.15
N LYS A 257 -13.43 8.87 -24.61
CA LYS A 257 -14.66 8.79 -23.84
C LYS A 257 -14.60 7.61 -22.89
N ILE A 258 -14.91 7.84 -21.60
CA ILE A 258 -15.03 6.79 -20.59
C ILE A 258 -16.50 6.50 -20.35
N GLU A 259 -16.97 5.41 -20.92
CA GLU A 259 -18.32 4.93 -20.76
C GLU A 259 -18.34 3.69 -19.86
N VAL A 260 -19.16 3.70 -18.81
CA VAL A 260 -19.30 2.60 -17.85
C VAL A 260 -20.74 2.20 -17.68
N MET A 261 -20.98 0.92 -17.37
CA MET A 261 -22.32 0.40 -17.11
C MET A 261 -22.66 0.57 -15.62
N ILE A 262 -23.67 1.38 -15.33
CA ILE A 262 -24.18 1.56 -13.96
C ILE A 262 -25.67 1.25 -13.95
N PRO A 263 -26.19 0.40 -13.03
CA PRO A 263 -27.60 0.07 -13.00
C PRO A 263 -28.48 1.28 -12.64
N VAL A 264 -29.59 1.41 -13.38
CA VAL A 264 -30.71 2.29 -13.07
C VAL A 264 -31.96 1.41 -13.01
N ASP A 265 -32.64 1.39 -11.89
CA ASP A 265 -33.79 0.51 -11.64
C ASP A 265 -33.53 -0.96 -12.01
N GLY A 266 -32.32 -1.46 -11.66
CA GLY A 266 -31.88 -2.82 -11.94
C GLY A 266 -31.44 -3.08 -13.38
N LYS A 267 -31.52 -2.12 -14.30
CA LYS A 267 -31.12 -2.25 -15.70
C LYS A 267 -29.71 -1.67 -15.90
N PRO A 268 -28.73 -2.46 -16.40
CA PRO A 268 -27.44 -1.94 -16.80
C PRO A 268 -27.59 -0.83 -17.83
N THR A 269 -27.14 0.36 -17.52
CA THR A 269 -27.30 1.57 -18.35
C THR A 269 -25.93 2.21 -18.60
N PRO A 270 -25.55 2.56 -19.83
CA PRO A 270 -24.29 3.21 -20.13
C PRO A 270 -24.28 4.68 -19.67
N HIS A 271 -23.20 5.09 -19.04
CA HIS A 271 -22.98 6.45 -18.54
C HIS A 271 -21.59 6.96 -18.91
N ASP A 272 -21.54 8.16 -19.49
CA ASP A 272 -20.29 8.86 -19.73
C ASP A 272 -19.82 9.56 -18.45
N ILE A 273 -18.72 9.05 -17.89
CA ILE A 273 -18.09 9.55 -16.67
C ILE A 273 -16.77 10.26 -16.92
N THR A 274 -16.41 10.58 -18.17
CA THR A 274 -15.11 11.15 -18.55
C THR A 274 -14.74 12.36 -17.69
N ASP A 275 -15.57 13.41 -17.67
CA ASP A 275 -15.26 14.64 -16.94
C ASP A 275 -15.25 14.44 -15.43
N VAL A 276 -16.17 13.65 -14.88
CA VAL A 276 -16.26 13.41 -13.43
C VAL A 276 -15.10 12.51 -12.95
N MET A 277 -14.58 11.63 -13.80
CA MET A 277 -13.38 10.84 -13.50
C MET A 277 -12.18 11.77 -13.34
N LYS A 278 -11.93 12.66 -14.29
CA LYS A 278 -10.83 13.64 -14.18
C LYS A 278 -10.96 14.49 -12.92
N GLN A 279 -12.17 15.07 -12.68
CA GLN A 279 -12.41 15.90 -11.50
C GLN A 279 -12.17 15.14 -10.19
N ALA A 280 -12.55 13.86 -10.12
CA ALA A 280 -12.31 13.04 -8.95
C ALA A 280 -10.83 12.75 -8.72
N CYS A 281 -10.08 12.45 -9.78
CA CYS A 281 -8.65 12.16 -9.70
C CYS A 281 -7.80 13.41 -9.39
N GLU A 282 -8.21 14.59 -9.87
CA GLU A 282 -7.48 15.86 -9.70
C GLU A 282 -7.35 16.28 -8.22
N ILE A 283 -8.17 15.76 -7.31
CA ILE A 283 -8.06 16.06 -5.86
C ILE A 283 -6.72 15.66 -5.25
N LEU A 284 -5.99 14.72 -5.88
CA LEU A 284 -4.67 14.29 -5.42
C LEU A 284 -3.57 15.32 -5.69
N VAL A 285 -3.70 16.09 -6.76
CA VAL A 285 -2.57 16.87 -7.30
C VAL A 285 -2.10 17.95 -6.34
N GLN A 286 -3.02 18.82 -5.85
CA GLN A 286 -2.63 19.95 -5.02
C GLN A 286 -2.02 19.53 -3.68
N PRO A 287 -2.61 18.57 -2.91
CA PRO A 287 -2.00 18.10 -1.66
C PRO A 287 -0.61 17.48 -1.86
N ILE A 288 -0.40 16.74 -2.94
CA ILE A 288 0.91 16.19 -3.29
C ILE A 288 1.91 17.31 -3.56
N CYS A 289 1.54 18.29 -4.40
CA CYS A 289 2.40 19.43 -4.69
C CYS A 289 2.76 20.23 -3.43
N ASP A 290 1.80 20.47 -2.54
CA ASP A 290 2.04 21.21 -1.29
C ASP A 290 2.99 20.45 -0.36
N ALA A 291 2.83 19.13 -0.24
CA ALA A 291 3.72 18.29 0.54
C ALA A 291 5.14 18.24 -0.06
N CYS A 292 5.26 18.09 -1.38
CA CYS A 292 6.55 18.17 -2.08
C CYS A 292 7.25 19.50 -1.83
N ARG A 293 6.53 20.64 -1.98
CA ARG A 293 7.09 21.96 -1.70
C ARG A 293 7.65 22.06 -0.29
N LYS A 294 6.89 21.59 0.70
CA LYS A 294 7.30 21.61 2.10
C LYS A 294 8.58 20.80 2.31
N LEU A 295 8.66 19.57 1.80
CA LEU A 295 9.84 18.74 1.94
C LEU A 295 11.05 19.30 1.19
N ILE A 296 10.86 19.84 -0.01
CA ILE A 296 11.94 20.44 -0.80
C ILE A 296 12.44 21.72 -0.14
N SER A 297 11.54 22.65 0.23
CA SER A 297 11.93 23.97 0.77
C SER A 297 12.56 23.90 2.16
N SER A 298 12.21 22.89 2.95
CA SER A 298 12.82 22.67 4.28
C SER A 298 14.14 21.89 4.21
N PHE A 299 14.56 21.44 3.02
CA PHE A 299 15.82 20.74 2.85
C PHE A 299 16.99 21.72 2.67
N ASN A 300 18.22 21.23 2.89
CA ASN A 300 19.41 22.04 2.68
C ASN A 300 19.45 22.61 1.24
N PRO A 301 19.58 23.93 1.06
CA PRO A 301 19.50 24.59 -0.25
C PRO A 301 20.43 24.01 -1.32
N GLU A 302 21.61 23.53 -0.93
CA GLU A 302 22.60 22.96 -1.85
C GLU A 302 22.13 21.64 -2.50
N PHE A 303 21.15 20.95 -1.88
CA PHE A 303 20.63 19.66 -2.35
C PHE A 303 19.21 19.71 -2.90
N GLN A 304 18.51 20.86 -2.77
CA GLN A 304 17.13 21.00 -3.24
C GLN A 304 16.99 20.70 -4.75
N ASP A 305 17.97 21.10 -5.55
CA ASP A 305 17.96 20.84 -7.00
C ASP A 305 18.00 19.34 -7.32
N ARG A 306 18.83 18.58 -6.61
CA ARG A 306 18.92 17.14 -6.77
C ARG A 306 17.62 16.46 -6.36
N LEU A 307 17.03 16.88 -5.24
CA LEU A 307 15.80 16.33 -4.71
C LEU A 307 14.62 16.53 -5.68
N ARG A 308 14.40 17.75 -6.21
CA ARG A 308 13.30 18.04 -7.14
C ARG A 308 13.45 17.36 -8.50
N ASN A 309 14.68 17.05 -8.92
CA ASN A 309 14.94 16.30 -10.14
C ASN A 309 14.90 14.77 -9.95
N ASN A 310 14.62 14.29 -8.74
CA ASN A 310 14.61 12.87 -8.41
C ASN A 310 13.40 12.51 -7.53
N ILE A 311 12.19 12.75 -8.07
CA ILE A 311 10.92 12.41 -7.42
C ILE A 311 10.40 11.11 -8.00
N LEU A 312 9.94 10.20 -7.15
CA LEU A 312 9.36 8.90 -7.52
C LEU A 312 7.91 8.80 -7.08
N LEU A 313 7.03 8.37 -7.98
CA LEU A 313 5.67 7.92 -7.66
C LEU A 313 5.65 6.41 -7.48
N ALA A 314 5.13 5.98 -6.34
CA ALA A 314 4.91 4.58 -5.97
C ALA A 314 3.45 4.35 -5.57
N GLY A 315 3.15 3.12 -5.15
CA GLY A 315 1.80 2.71 -4.79
C GLY A 315 0.84 2.59 -5.96
N GLY A 316 -0.34 2.04 -5.71
CA GLY A 316 -1.36 1.84 -6.75
C GLY A 316 -1.84 3.15 -7.39
N GLY A 317 -1.91 4.24 -6.62
CA GLY A 317 -2.30 5.56 -7.13
C GLY A 317 -1.22 6.21 -8.01
N GLY A 318 0.06 5.85 -7.84
CA GLY A 318 1.17 6.33 -8.66
C GLY A 318 1.07 5.95 -10.13
N THR A 319 0.30 4.91 -10.46
CA THR A 319 0.03 4.48 -11.85
C THR A 319 -1.00 5.34 -12.58
N MET A 320 -1.64 6.29 -11.91
CA MET A 320 -2.69 7.12 -12.48
C MET A 320 -2.16 7.91 -13.68
N LYS A 321 -2.83 7.77 -14.83
CA LYS A 321 -2.38 8.33 -16.10
C LYS A 321 -2.21 9.85 -16.03
N GLY A 322 -1.00 10.32 -16.28
CA GLY A 322 -0.64 11.74 -16.33
C GLY A 322 -0.38 12.40 -14.99
N LEU A 323 -0.42 11.67 -13.88
CA LEU A 323 -0.19 12.23 -12.55
C LEU A 323 1.23 12.77 -12.39
N ASN A 324 2.24 12.06 -12.90
CA ASN A 324 3.63 12.53 -12.90
C ASN A 324 3.76 13.90 -13.58
N VAL A 325 3.21 14.04 -14.78
CA VAL A 325 3.24 15.32 -15.55
C VAL A 325 2.48 16.43 -14.80
N ARG A 326 1.33 16.10 -14.17
CA ARG A 326 0.56 17.08 -13.40
C ARG A 326 1.28 17.56 -12.16
N VAL A 327 2.01 16.68 -11.47
CA VAL A 327 2.86 17.06 -10.33
C VAL A 327 4.04 17.93 -10.81
N GLU A 328 4.72 17.55 -11.89
CA GLU A 328 5.78 18.40 -12.48
C GLU A 328 5.27 19.81 -12.82
N GLN A 329 4.10 19.92 -13.47
CA GLN A 329 3.46 21.20 -13.77
C GLN A 329 3.11 22.00 -12.51
N GLY A 330 2.55 21.31 -11.49
CA GLY A 330 2.19 21.91 -10.22
C GLY A 330 3.38 22.44 -9.40
N LEU A 331 4.59 21.95 -9.67
CA LEU A 331 5.85 22.34 -9.01
C LEU A 331 6.77 23.22 -9.90
N SER A 332 6.31 23.61 -11.09
CA SER A 332 7.13 24.31 -12.09
C SER A 332 7.73 25.65 -11.64
N ASP A 333 7.12 26.28 -10.65
CA ASP A 333 7.64 27.50 -9.99
C ASP A 333 8.93 27.26 -9.18
N LEU A 334 9.21 25.99 -8.80
CA LEU A 334 10.48 25.62 -8.15
C LEU A 334 11.64 25.42 -9.14
N GLY A 335 11.40 25.57 -10.45
CA GLY A 335 12.35 25.29 -11.52
C GLY A 335 12.08 23.96 -12.20
N THR A 336 13.13 23.31 -12.73
CA THR A 336 12.98 21.98 -13.36
C THR A 336 12.68 20.94 -12.29
N VAL A 337 11.58 20.20 -12.49
CA VAL A 337 11.14 19.10 -11.64
C VAL A 337 10.98 17.86 -12.50
N LYS A 338 11.43 16.71 -12.00
CA LYS A 338 11.30 15.45 -12.72
C LYS A 338 10.65 14.40 -11.80
N VAL A 339 9.53 13.87 -12.27
CA VAL A 339 8.73 12.86 -11.56
C VAL A 339 8.67 11.58 -12.39
N ASN A 340 9.23 10.50 -11.86
CA ASN A 340 9.21 9.18 -12.49
C ASN A 340 8.22 8.28 -11.74
N VAL A 341 7.72 7.26 -12.42
CA VAL A 341 6.91 6.20 -11.82
C VAL A 341 7.81 4.99 -11.58
N VAL A 342 7.71 4.36 -10.42
CA VAL A 342 8.46 3.14 -10.13
C VAL A 342 7.97 1.99 -11.01
N ASP A 343 8.88 1.07 -11.33
CA ASP A 343 8.50 -0.19 -11.94
C ASP A 343 7.76 -1.06 -10.91
N GLU A 344 6.71 -1.77 -11.31
CA GLU A 344 5.90 -2.64 -10.44
C GLU A 344 5.42 -1.98 -9.12
N PRO A 345 4.73 -0.83 -9.17
CA PRO A 345 4.42 -0.03 -7.98
C PRO A 345 3.60 -0.77 -6.91
N VAL A 346 2.87 -1.82 -7.28
CA VAL A 346 2.11 -2.67 -6.35
C VAL A 346 3.02 -3.52 -5.45
N TYR A 347 4.23 -3.85 -5.92
CA TYR A 347 5.19 -4.67 -5.18
C TYR A 347 6.39 -3.87 -4.68
N ALA A 348 6.52 -2.61 -5.03
CA ALA A 348 7.69 -1.80 -4.70
C ALA A 348 7.98 -1.78 -3.18
N GLY A 349 6.95 -1.55 -2.36
CA GLY A 349 7.05 -1.58 -0.91
C GLY A 349 7.46 -2.94 -0.36
N ALA A 350 6.76 -4.01 -0.77
CA ALA A 350 7.07 -5.37 -0.30
C ALA A 350 8.42 -5.88 -0.78
N ASN A 351 8.83 -5.55 -2.01
CA ASN A 351 10.18 -5.90 -2.52
C ASN A 351 11.26 -5.21 -1.70
N GLY A 352 11.11 -3.92 -1.43
CA GLY A 352 12.08 -3.17 -0.63
C GLY A 352 12.12 -3.61 0.82
N ALA A 353 10.96 -4.00 1.39
CA ALA A 353 10.89 -4.61 2.71
C ALA A 353 11.65 -5.95 2.76
N LEU A 354 11.51 -6.80 1.73
CA LEU A 354 12.29 -8.04 1.62
C LEU A 354 13.79 -7.74 1.47
N GLN A 355 14.18 -6.79 0.61
CA GLN A 355 15.58 -6.42 0.45
C GLN A 355 16.20 -5.95 1.77
N LEU A 356 15.47 -5.12 2.52
CA LEU A 356 15.90 -4.70 3.85
C LEU A 356 16.03 -5.89 4.82
N ALA A 357 15.09 -6.86 4.73
CA ALA A 357 15.18 -8.07 5.54
C ALA A 357 16.42 -8.91 5.23
N VAL A 358 16.81 -9.00 3.96
CA VAL A 358 18.00 -9.72 3.51
C VAL A 358 19.28 -9.03 3.97
N ASP A 359 19.34 -7.70 3.87
CA ASP A 359 20.54 -6.91 4.21
C ASP A 359 20.74 -6.74 5.72
N MET A 360 19.72 -7.08 6.53
CA MET A 360 19.79 -6.95 7.99
C MET A 360 20.69 -8.04 8.58
N PRO A 361 21.76 -7.68 9.33
CA PRO A 361 22.61 -8.66 9.99
C PRO A 361 21.84 -9.57 10.96
N GLY A 362 22.20 -10.85 11.03
CA GLY A 362 21.52 -11.84 11.86
C GLY A 362 21.46 -11.48 13.35
N GLU A 363 22.47 -10.79 13.87
CA GLU A 363 22.50 -10.30 15.27
C GLU A 363 21.42 -9.25 15.58
N TYR A 364 21.02 -8.41 14.60
CA TYR A 364 19.93 -7.45 14.77
C TYR A 364 18.57 -8.16 14.86
N TRP A 365 18.36 -9.22 14.08
CA TRP A 365 17.14 -10.03 14.18
C TRP A 365 16.97 -10.66 15.56
N GLN A 366 18.06 -11.04 16.22
CA GLN A 366 18.01 -11.59 17.58
C GLN A 366 17.62 -10.54 18.63
N GLN A 367 17.90 -9.26 18.39
CA GLN A 367 17.52 -8.17 19.31
C GLN A 367 16.05 -7.76 19.19
N LEU A 368 15.37 -8.14 18.09
CA LEU A 368 13.95 -7.85 17.82
C LEU A 368 13.00 -8.96 18.30
N LYS A 369 13.52 -10.02 18.91
CA LYS A 369 12.73 -11.15 19.45
C LYS A 369 11.95 -10.79 20.72
#